data_2ca602a6cf271c1eae33694d7e879888
#
_entry.id   2ca602a6cf271c1eae33694d7e879888
#
_cell.length_a   1.000
_cell.length_b   1.000
_cell.length_c   1.000
_cell.angle_alpha   90.00
_cell.angle_beta   90.00
_cell.angle_gamma   90.00
#
_symmetry.space_group_name_H-M   'P 1'
#
loop_
_entity.id
_entity.type
_entity.pdbx_description
1 polymer ?
#
loop_
_entity_poly.entity_id
_entity_poly.type
_entity_poly.pdbx_seq_one_letter_code
_entity_poly.pdbx_strand_id
1 'polypeptide(L)'
;MNSVNVSELLKRLGIKKKNFGATTGSSKGWLKTTGKELESISPIDGKVIATVIQATKNEYEIVAAKAHEAFEKFKMMPAPKRGLIVREIGDALRKYKSDLGALVTLEMGKIAVEGKGEVQEMIDVSDFALGLSRQLYGYTMHSERENHRMYDQYHPLGVVGVITAYNFPVAVWSWNSLLAAVCGDAVIWKPSSKTPLTAIAVQNIIAPIVDKYDIDGIFSLVIGKGSDVGDTLVNDPRIPLISMTGSTKMGRQIGEAVAKRFGRSLLELGGNNAVVIDETADLDMALRAVVFGSVGTAGQRCTTTRRVIIQKSVKAKFVKSLINAYKQVKIGNPLDDDNIMGPVVDAKTVEDLMESIKQVKEQGGKILYGGKKVTVKGCEGGFYVEPTIAEVKHDLPIVMHETFAPLLYIIEYDKIEDAIAYNNEVPQGLSSALFSTSLPNTELWLSHAGSDCGIANVNIGTSGAEIGGAFGGEKETGGGRESGSDAWKVYMRRQTNTINWGKTLPLAQGIDFKI
;
A
#
# COMPACT_ATOMS: atom_id res chain seq x y z
N MET A 1 -18.17 3.43 27.39
CA MET A 1 -16.87 3.29 26.68
C MET A 1 -16.15 4.61 26.71
N ASN A 2 -14.87 4.63 27.07
CA ASN A 2 -14.15 5.89 27.18
C ASN A 2 -13.97 6.49 25.79
N SER A 3 -14.60 7.64 25.54
CA SER A 3 -14.31 8.45 24.35
C SER A 3 -12.81 8.72 24.30
N VAL A 4 -12.17 8.43 23.16
CA VAL A 4 -10.75 8.73 22.96
C VAL A 4 -10.52 10.22 23.20
N ASN A 5 -9.76 10.57 24.23
CA ASN A 5 -9.37 11.95 24.44
C ASN A 5 -8.29 12.32 23.41
N VAL A 6 -8.71 13.02 22.37
CA VAL A 6 -7.84 13.39 21.24
C VAL A 6 -6.60 14.18 21.71
N SER A 7 -6.77 15.11 22.65
CA SER A 7 -5.65 15.92 23.14
C SER A 7 -4.58 15.07 23.84
N GLU A 8 -4.99 14.12 24.68
CA GLU A 8 -4.09 13.20 25.36
C GLU A 8 -3.44 12.21 24.38
N LEU A 9 -4.18 11.73 23.36
CA LEU A 9 -3.66 10.89 22.30
C LEU A 9 -2.52 11.58 21.54
N LEU A 10 -2.77 12.81 21.06
CA LEU A 10 -1.76 13.61 20.34
C LEU A 10 -0.53 13.85 21.19
N LYS A 11 -0.69 14.16 22.48
CA LYS A 11 0.41 14.38 23.44
C LYS A 11 1.27 13.12 23.60
N ARG A 12 0.65 11.92 23.76
CA ARG A 12 1.40 10.65 23.88
C ARG A 12 2.20 10.32 22.63
N LEU A 13 1.72 10.74 21.46
CA LEU A 13 2.40 10.54 20.17
C LEU A 13 3.35 11.70 19.81
N GLY A 14 3.52 12.68 20.70
CA GLY A 14 4.41 13.81 20.49
C GLY A 14 3.96 14.81 19.43
N ILE A 15 2.65 14.80 19.08
CA ILE A 15 2.07 15.71 18.09
C ILE A 15 1.65 17.01 18.78
N LYS A 16 2.10 18.12 18.21
CA LYS A 16 1.82 19.49 18.69
C LYS A 16 0.67 20.11 17.87
N LYS A 17 0.13 21.24 18.34
CA LYS A 17 -0.85 22.01 17.57
C LYS A 17 -0.31 22.44 16.19
N LYS A 18 1.00 22.81 16.13
CA LYS A 18 1.77 23.05 14.90
C LYS A 18 3.02 22.19 14.90
N ASN A 19 3.25 21.48 13.81
CA ASN A 19 4.36 20.54 13.64
C ASN A 19 5.20 20.95 12.43
N PHE A 20 6.48 20.58 12.42
CA PHE A 20 7.32 20.74 11.25
C PHE A 20 7.15 19.54 10.29
N GLY A 21 7.29 19.80 9.00
CA GLY A 21 7.07 18.82 7.95
C GLY A 21 8.33 18.10 7.45
N ALA A 22 9.48 18.25 8.11
CA ALA A 22 10.70 17.54 7.71
C ALA A 22 11.54 17.15 8.91
N THR A 23 12.13 15.94 8.84
CA THR A 23 13.11 15.44 9.80
C THR A 23 14.09 14.49 9.13
N THR A 24 15.31 14.42 9.64
CA THR A 24 16.32 13.42 9.27
C THR A 24 16.15 12.10 10.02
N GLY A 25 15.21 12.02 10.97
CA GLY A 25 14.81 10.80 11.68
C GLY A 25 15.22 10.74 13.15
N SER A 26 16.29 11.44 13.58
CA SER A 26 16.69 11.51 14.99
C SER A 26 15.78 12.43 15.82
N SER A 27 15.84 12.31 17.15
CA SER A 27 15.08 13.18 18.06
C SER A 27 15.41 14.66 17.88
N LYS A 28 16.61 14.98 17.43
CA LYS A 28 17.09 16.34 17.12
C LYS A 28 17.01 16.68 15.63
N GLY A 29 16.55 15.75 14.80
CA GLY A 29 16.54 15.85 13.34
C GLY A 29 15.41 16.70 12.76
N TRP A 30 14.45 17.19 13.56
CA TRP A 30 13.37 18.03 13.07
C TRP A 30 13.86 19.39 12.57
N LEU A 31 13.60 19.69 11.31
CA LEU A 31 13.96 20.94 10.66
C LEU A 31 12.85 21.97 10.83
N LYS A 32 13.22 23.23 11.04
CA LYS A 32 12.27 24.35 11.01
C LYS A 32 11.84 24.59 9.57
N THR A 33 10.73 23.98 9.18
CA THR A 33 10.17 24.11 7.83
C THR A 33 9.52 25.47 7.58
N THR A 34 9.51 25.91 6.31
CA THR A 34 9.16 27.30 5.92
C THR A 34 8.02 27.37 4.89
N GLY A 35 7.45 26.22 4.49
CA GLY A 35 6.37 26.17 3.52
C GLY A 35 5.00 26.57 4.08
N LYS A 36 3.96 26.41 3.27
CA LYS A 36 2.59 26.71 3.65
C LYS A 36 2.08 25.77 4.74
N GLU A 37 1.20 26.26 5.59
CA GLU A 37 0.48 25.42 6.54
C GLU A 37 -0.43 24.43 5.82
N LEU A 38 -0.44 23.19 6.33
CA LEU A 38 -1.29 22.08 5.92
C LEU A 38 -2.11 21.66 7.14
N GLU A 39 -3.42 21.83 7.07
CA GLU A 39 -4.33 21.35 8.11
C GLU A 39 -4.62 19.86 7.90
N SER A 40 -4.43 19.06 8.93
CA SER A 40 -4.96 17.69 8.98
C SER A 40 -6.39 17.74 9.50
N ILE A 41 -7.33 17.32 8.66
CA ILE A 41 -8.77 17.38 8.94
C ILE A 41 -9.27 15.97 9.21
N SER A 42 -9.98 15.78 10.32
CA SER A 42 -10.63 14.50 10.61
C SER A 42 -11.84 14.29 9.70
N PRO A 43 -11.91 13.18 8.96
CA PRO A 43 -13.10 12.85 8.18
C PRO A 43 -14.31 12.48 9.05
N ILE A 44 -14.11 12.28 10.35
CA ILE A 44 -15.16 11.91 11.31
C ILE A 44 -16.15 13.05 11.51
N ASP A 45 -15.63 14.28 11.67
CA ASP A 45 -16.46 15.43 12.02
C ASP A 45 -16.07 16.74 11.27
N GLY A 46 -15.12 16.63 10.33
CA GLY A 46 -14.64 17.76 9.52
C GLY A 46 -13.76 18.76 10.27
N LYS A 47 -13.35 18.45 11.51
CA LYS A 47 -12.53 19.38 12.32
C LYS A 47 -11.05 19.20 12.08
N VAL A 48 -10.32 20.30 12.25
CA VAL A 48 -8.85 20.31 12.22
C VAL A 48 -8.29 19.59 13.45
N ILE A 49 -7.45 18.57 13.23
CA ILE A 49 -6.76 17.83 14.29
C ILE A 49 -5.51 18.60 14.73
N ALA A 50 -4.65 18.95 13.78
CA ALA A 50 -3.44 19.73 13.97
C ALA A 50 -2.96 20.28 12.61
N THR A 51 -1.93 21.13 12.65
CA THR A 51 -1.34 21.76 11.48
C THR A 51 0.10 21.29 11.27
N VAL A 52 0.52 21.15 10.02
CA VAL A 52 1.92 20.89 9.63
C VAL A 52 2.43 22.05 8.78
N ILE A 53 3.56 22.62 9.14
CA ILE A 53 4.29 23.57 8.29
C ILE A 53 5.04 22.72 7.27
N GLN A 54 4.67 22.80 6.02
CA GLN A 54 5.23 21.95 4.96
C GLN A 54 6.71 22.23 4.72
N ALA A 55 7.44 21.20 4.30
CA ALA A 55 8.77 21.36 3.76
C ALA A 55 8.73 22.02 2.38
N THR A 56 9.82 22.70 2.02
CA THR A 56 10.14 23.21 0.70
C THR A 56 11.31 22.44 0.10
N LYS A 57 11.74 22.82 -1.10
CA LYS A 57 12.96 22.26 -1.73
C LYS A 57 14.21 22.43 -0.86
N ASN A 58 14.29 23.50 -0.06
CA ASN A 58 15.45 23.74 0.78
C ASN A 58 15.58 22.69 1.89
N GLU A 59 14.48 22.42 2.61
CA GLU A 59 14.49 21.39 3.65
C GLU A 59 14.63 19.98 3.04
N TYR A 60 14.04 19.75 1.86
CA TYR A 60 14.25 18.50 1.12
C TYR A 60 15.74 18.28 0.83
N GLU A 61 16.46 19.30 0.36
CA GLU A 61 17.89 19.17 0.05
C GLU A 61 18.73 18.82 1.28
N ILE A 62 18.42 19.41 2.45
CA ILE A 62 19.08 19.06 3.72
C ILE A 62 18.83 17.58 4.07
N VAL A 63 17.57 17.13 3.93
CA VAL A 63 17.19 15.74 4.22
C VAL A 63 17.87 14.78 3.24
N ALA A 64 17.87 15.09 1.94
CA ALA A 64 18.46 14.23 0.91
C ALA A 64 19.99 14.12 1.06
N ALA A 65 20.67 15.22 1.37
CA ALA A 65 22.11 15.21 1.65
C ALA A 65 22.43 14.34 2.88
N LYS A 66 21.64 14.50 3.96
CA LYS A 66 21.82 13.70 5.18
C LYS A 66 21.54 12.22 4.97
N ALA A 67 20.48 11.88 4.23
CA ALA A 67 20.18 10.49 3.89
C ALA A 67 21.31 9.84 3.07
N HIS A 68 21.89 10.57 2.14
CA HIS A 68 23.02 10.08 1.34
C HIS A 68 24.28 9.85 2.20
N GLU A 69 24.63 10.80 3.07
CA GLU A 69 25.74 10.64 4.03
C GLU A 69 25.51 9.41 4.94
N ALA A 70 24.30 9.26 5.48
CA ALA A 70 23.94 8.15 6.35
C ALA A 70 24.03 6.80 5.61
N PHE A 71 23.55 6.73 4.38
CA PHE A 71 23.65 5.54 3.55
C PHE A 71 25.09 5.05 3.39
N GLU A 72 26.06 5.94 3.15
CA GLU A 72 27.46 5.54 2.96
C GLU A 72 28.04 4.78 4.17
N LYS A 73 27.60 5.09 5.38
CA LYS A 73 27.95 4.40 6.61
C LYS A 73 27.11 3.14 6.83
N PHE A 74 25.79 3.24 6.62
CA PHE A 74 24.83 2.19 6.92
C PHE A 74 24.97 0.96 6.02
N LYS A 75 25.30 1.14 4.75
CA LYS A 75 25.57 0.04 3.81
C LYS A 75 26.71 -0.89 4.25
N MET A 76 27.62 -0.39 5.07
CA MET A 76 28.75 -1.17 5.62
C MET A 76 28.36 -1.98 6.87
N MET A 77 27.20 -1.69 7.47
CA MET A 77 26.71 -2.44 8.62
C MET A 77 26.22 -3.83 8.16
N PRO A 78 26.66 -4.94 8.80
CA PRO A 78 26.17 -6.27 8.45
C PRO A 78 24.64 -6.39 8.55
N ALA A 79 24.00 -7.04 7.57
CA ALA A 79 22.54 -7.15 7.50
C ALA A 79 21.89 -7.67 8.80
N PRO A 80 22.43 -8.69 9.51
CA PRO A 80 21.86 -9.11 10.79
C PRO A 80 21.87 -8.02 11.88
N LYS A 81 22.83 -7.08 11.85
CA LYS A 81 22.81 -5.93 12.77
C LYS A 81 21.72 -4.94 12.40
N ARG A 82 21.51 -4.69 11.09
CA ARG A 82 20.37 -3.89 10.61
C ARG A 82 19.04 -4.51 11.01
N GLY A 83 18.93 -5.86 10.93
CA GLY A 83 17.75 -6.59 11.38
C GLY A 83 17.43 -6.39 12.87
N LEU A 84 18.44 -6.26 13.74
CA LEU A 84 18.22 -5.96 15.16
C LEU A 84 17.64 -4.56 15.38
N ILE A 85 18.04 -3.58 14.57
CA ILE A 85 17.46 -2.23 14.59
C ILE A 85 15.98 -2.29 14.21
N VAL A 86 15.67 -2.99 13.10
CA VAL A 86 14.28 -3.17 12.63
C VAL A 86 13.43 -3.90 13.69
N ARG A 87 13.98 -4.88 14.40
CA ARG A 87 13.29 -5.52 15.53
C ARG A 87 12.92 -4.53 16.62
N GLU A 88 13.84 -3.65 17.04
CA GLU A 88 13.55 -2.65 18.07
C GLU A 88 12.49 -1.65 17.60
N ILE A 89 12.46 -1.31 16.31
CA ILE A 89 11.38 -0.52 15.71
C ILE A 89 10.04 -1.27 15.86
N GLY A 90 9.98 -2.56 15.54
CA GLY A 90 8.81 -3.40 15.73
C GLY A 90 8.34 -3.45 17.19
N ASP A 91 9.28 -3.55 18.15
CA ASP A 91 8.98 -3.53 19.58
C ASP A 91 8.40 -2.19 20.04
N ALA A 92 8.91 -1.07 19.52
CA ALA A 92 8.34 0.24 19.77
C ALA A 92 6.92 0.37 19.18
N LEU A 93 6.70 -0.12 17.96
CA LEU A 93 5.38 -0.14 17.33
C LEU A 93 4.37 -0.98 18.12
N ARG A 94 4.77 -2.14 18.67
CA ARG A 94 3.93 -2.95 19.57
C ARG A 94 3.47 -2.14 20.79
N LYS A 95 4.37 -1.39 21.40
CA LYS A 95 4.07 -0.55 22.56
C LYS A 95 3.06 0.55 22.22
N TYR A 96 3.17 1.16 21.05
CA TYR A 96 2.31 2.28 20.62
C TYR A 96 1.12 1.84 19.74
N LYS A 97 0.87 0.53 19.56
CA LYS A 97 -0.16 0.00 18.64
C LYS A 97 -1.53 0.62 18.84
N SER A 98 -1.98 0.74 20.08
CA SER A 98 -3.30 1.31 20.37
C SER A 98 -3.38 2.81 20.06
N ASP A 99 -2.36 3.57 20.42
CA ASP A 99 -2.35 5.01 20.21
C ASP A 99 -2.17 5.37 18.73
N LEU A 100 -1.21 4.72 18.05
CA LEU A 100 -0.98 4.95 16.62
C LEU A 100 -2.21 4.48 15.80
N GLY A 101 -2.82 3.34 16.13
CA GLY A 101 -4.03 2.85 15.50
C GLY A 101 -5.22 3.80 15.68
N ALA A 102 -5.38 4.39 16.87
CA ALA A 102 -6.41 5.41 17.11
C ALA A 102 -6.15 6.70 16.30
N LEU A 103 -4.89 7.10 16.11
CA LEU A 103 -4.54 8.24 15.26
C LEU A 103 -4.83 7.94 13.78
N VAL A 104 -4.54 6.73 13.29
CA VAL A 104 -4.91 6.29 11.95
C VAL A 104 -6.43 6.41 11.75
N THR A 105 -7.22 5.93 12.72
CA THR A 105 -8.68 6.06 12.71
C THR A 105 -9.13 7.53 12.67
N LEU A 106 -8.54 8.38 13.49
CA LEU A 106 -8.88 9.80 13.60
C LEU A 106 -8.58 10.57 12.30
N GLU A 107 -7.45 10.28 11.66
CA GLU A 107 -6.96 11.04 10.50
C GLU A 107 -7.47 10.49 9.16
N MET A 108 -7.72 9.18 9.06
CA MET A 108 -8.13 8.52 7.82
C MET A 108 -9.62 8.12 7.79
N GLY A 109 -10.24 7.88 8.95
CA GLY A 109 -11.65 7.52 9.06
C GLY A 109 -11.97 6.01 9.10
N LYS A 110 -10.99 5.11 8.97
CA LYS A 110 -11.23 3.68 9.12
C LYS A 110 -11.56 3.32 10.58
N ILE A 111 -12.31 2.25 10.81
CA ILE A 111 -12.71 1.85 12.17
C ILE A 111 -11.50 1.46 13.03
N ALA A 112 -11.65 1.58 14.34
CA ALA A 112 -10.55 1.42 15.30
C ALA A 112 -9.83 0.06 15.21
N VAL A 113 -10.56 -1.01 14.89
CA VAL A 113 -9.96 -2.33 14.68
C VAL A 113 -9.09 -2.39 13.43
N GLU A 114 -9.48 -1.71 12.35
CA GLU A 114 -8.67 -1.59 11.14
C GLU A 114 -7.44 -0.70 11.36
N GLY A 115 -7.58 0.41 12.10
CA GLY A 115 -6.44 1.25 12.47
C GLY A 115 -5.38 0.50 13.27
N LYS A 116 -5.80 -0.32 14.24
CA LYS A 116 -4.88 -1.20 15.00
C LYS A 116 -4.32 -2.33 14.13
N GLY A 117 -5.12 -2.85 13.20
CA GLY A 117 -4.70 -3.86 12.22
C GLY A 117 -3.58 -3.35 11.34
N GLU A 118 -3.65 -2.10 10.90
CA GLU A 118 -2.61 -1.47 10.10
C GLU A 118 -1.27 -1.36 10.84
N VAL A 119 -1.31 -1.02 12.14
CA VAL A 119 -0.09 -1.05 12.96
C VAL A 119 0.41 -2.48 13.21
N GLN A 120 -0.50 -3.47 13.25
CA GLN A 120 -0.10 -4.88 13.31
C GLN A 120 0.71 -5.28 12.07
N GLU A 121 0.29 -4.86 10.88
CA GLU A 121 1.06 -5.12 9.66
C GLU A 121 2.48 -4.54 9.74
N MET A 122 2.66 -3.34 10.30
CA MET A 122 4.01 -2.79 10.52
C MET A 122 4.87 -3.69 11.41
N ILE A 123 4.27 -4.25 12.47
CA ILE A 123 4.93 -5.16 13.39
C ILE A 123 5.31 -6.46 12.68
N ASP A 124 4.40 -7.04 11.93
CA ASP A 124 4.58 -8.30 11.22
C ASP A 124 5.68 -8.17 10.13
N VAL A 125 5.72 -7.04 9.43
CA VAL A 125 6.82 -6.73 8.49
C VAL A 125 8.15 -6.58 9.21
N SER A 126 8.19 -6.00 10.40
CA SER A 126 9.44 -5.90 11.16
C SER A 126 9.99 -7.26 11.57
N ASP A 127 9.10 -8.19 11.95
CA ASP A 127 9.48 -9.57 12.28
C ASP A 127 9.95 -10.33 11.03
N PHE A 128 9.27 -10.15 9.90
CA PHE A 128 9.68 -10.72 8.62
C PHE A 128 11.04 -10.20 8.18
N ALA A 129 11.25 -8.88 8.21
CA ALA A 129 12.51 -8.23 7.82
C ALA A 129 13.68 -8.64 8.72
N LEU A 130 13.45 -8.85 10.03
CA LEU A 130 14.45 -9.41 10.93
C LEU A 130 14.93 -10.80 10.45
N GLY A 131 13.99 -11.70 10.14
CA GLY A 131 14.33 -13.04 9.60
C GLY A 131 15.06 -12.93 8.26
N LEU A 132 14.59 -12.06 7.39
CA LEU A 132 15.16 -11.80 6.06
C LEU A 132 16.60 -11.29 6.12
N SER A 133 17.00 -10.58 7.20
CA SER A 133 18.38 -10.07 7.37
C SER A 133 19.46 -11.14 7.27
N ARG A 134 19.10 -12.43 7.39
CA ARG A 134 19.98 -13.59 7.24
C ARG A 134 19.74 -14.38 5.95
N GLN A 135 18.87 -13.90 5.07
CA GLN A 135 18.39 -14.61 3.88
C GLN A 135 18.50 -13.77 2.58
N LEU A 136 19.37 -12.76 2.56
CA LEU A 136 19.62 -11.93 1.37
C LEU A 136 20.64 -12.62 0.44
N TYR A 137 20.32 -13.84 0.00
CA TYR A 137 21.25 -14.66 -0.76
C TYR A 137 21.03 -14.61 -2.27
N GLY A 138 22.12 -14.75 -3.02
CA GLY A 138 22.10 -15.00 -4.46
C GLY A 138 22.37 -16.46 -4.79
N TYR A 139 22.34 -16.76 -6.09
CA TYR A 139 22.60 -18.10 -6.61
C TYR A 139 24.08 -18.31 -6.88
N THR A 140 24.57 -19.54 -6.66
CA THR A 140 25.86 -20.00 -7.18
C THR A 140 25.59 -20.85 -8.42
N MET A 141 26.20 -20.50 -9.54
CA MET A 141 26.05 -21.17 -10.82
C MET A 141 27.36 -21.89 -11.21
N HIS A 142 27.24 -22.94 -12.01
CA HIS A 142 28.40 -23.56 -12.63
C HIS A 142 28.96 -22.69 -13.74
N SER A 143 30.28 -22.56 -13.81
CA SER A 143 30.98 -21.88 -14.91
C SER A 143 31.19 -22.83 -16.08
N GLU A 144 31.17 -22.29 -17.30
CA GLU A 144 31.57 -23.00 -18.52
C GLU A 144 33.10 -23.18 -18.62
N ARG A 145 33.87 -22.51 -17.75
CA ARG A 145 35.34 -22.49 -17.77
C ARG A 145 35.90 -23.28 -16.60
N GLU A 146 36.96 -24.02 -16.86
CA GLU A 146 37.70 -24.70 -15.80
C GLU A 146 38.29 -23.70 -14.80
N ASN A 147 38.33 -24.09 -13.53
CA ASN A 147 38.87 -23.27 -12.45
C ASN A 147 38.20 -21.89 -12.28
N HIS A 148 36.90 -21.80 -12.62
CA HIS A 148 36.10 -20.61 -12.39
C HIS A 148 34.90 -20.88 -11.49
N ARG A 149 34.50 -19.88 -10.72
CA ARG A 149 33.28 -19.89 -9.92
C ARG A 149 32.43 -18.67 -10.27
N MET A 150 31.14 -18.89 -10.48
CA MET A 150 30.16 -17.88 -10.80
C MET A 150 29.09 -17.80 -9.73
N TYR A 151 28.69 -16.59 -9.32
CA TYR A 151 27.60 -16.39 -8.36
C TYR A 151 26.99 -15.00 -8.49
N ASP A 152 25.73 -14.90 -8.11
CA ASP A 152 25.04 -13.61 -7.92
C ASP A 152 25.21 -13.14 -6.48
N GLN A 153 25.37 -11.84 -6.31
CA GLN A 153 25.43 -11.17 -5.02
C GLN A 153 24.53 -9.93 -5.05
N TYR A 154 23.86 -9.69 -3.94
CA TYR A 154 23.00 -8.52 -3.78
C TYR A 154 23.66 -7.48 -2.88
N HIS A 155 23.63 -6.21 -3.32
CA HIS A 155 24.19 -5.08 -2.60
C HIS A 155 23.12 -4.01 -2.36
N PRO A 156 23.24 -3.21 -1.28
CA PRO A 156 22.37 -2.06 -1.06
C PRO A 156 22.25 -1.17 -2.31
N LEU A 157 21.07 -0.63 -2.54
CA LEU A 157 20.77 0.16 -3.73
C LEU A 157 21.15 1.63 -3.58
N GLY A 158 20.85 2.24 -2.42
CA GLY A 158 21.09 3.66 -2.19
C GLY A 158 20.07 4.32 -1.27
N VAL A 159 19.69 5.55 -1.59
CA VAL A 159 18.59 6.24 -0.94
C VAL A 159 17.30 5.95 -1.70
N VAL A 160 16.27 5.44 -1.02
CA VAL A 160 14.98 5.10 -1.60
C VAL A 160 13.96 6.20 -1.28
N GLY A 161 13.29 6.70 -2.30
CA GLY A 161 12.14 7.59 -2.13
C GLY A 161 10.86 6.78 -1.96
N VAL A 162 10.19 6.94 -0.82
CA VAL A 162 8.94 6.24 -0.48
C VAL A 162 7.79 7.24 -0.48
N ILE A 163 6.81 7.05 -1.37
CA ILE A 163 5.61 7.89 -1.45
C ILE A 163 4.41 7.03 -1.08
N THR A 164 3.69 7.38 0.01
CA THR A 164 2.55 6.60 0.49
C THR A 164 1.23 7.30 0.29
N ALA A 165 0.16 6.51 0.10
CA ALA A 165 -1.22 6.97 -0.01
C ALA A 165 -1.87 7.14 1.37
N TYR A 166 -3.03 7.81 1.41
CA TYR A 166 -3.73 8.15 2.65
C TYR A 166 -4.46 6.96 3.29
N ASN A 167 -4.82 5.96 2.48
CA ASN A 167 -5.71 4.88 2.92
C ASN A 167 -5.02 3.83 3.80
N PHE A 168 -3.70 3.68 3.67
CA PHE A 168 -2.84 2.91 4.57
C PHE A 168 -1.61 3.76 4.93
N PRO A 169 -1.81 4.81 5.75
CA PRO A 169 -0.81 5.85 5.96
C PRO A 169 0.46 5.37 6.67
N VAL A 170 0.42 4.25 7.38
CA VAL A 170 1.58 3.75 8.14
C VAL A 170 2.03 2.35 7.72
N ALA A 171 1.12 1.42 7.38
CA ALA A 171 1.49 0.06 7.00
C ALA A 171 2.38 0.04 5.75
N VAL A 172 1.97 0.74 4.68
CA VAL A 172 2.74 0.78 3.43
C VAL A 172 4.15 1.34 3.63
N TRP A 173 4.32 2.35 4.49
CA TRP A 173 5.66 2.82 4.85
C TRP A 173 6.53 1.71 5.41
N SER A 174 5.99 0.83 6.24
CA SER A 174 6.77 -0.27 6.80
C SER A 174 7.12 -1.34 5.77
N TRP A 175 6.21 -1.61 4.81
CA TRP A 175 6.43 -2.61 3.75
C TRP A 175 7.69 -2.29 2.94
N ASN A 176 7.88 -1.04 2.58
CA ASN A 176 9.06 -0.61 1.83
C ASN A 176 10.23 -0.20 2.73
N SER A 177 10.02 0.62 3.76
CA SER A 177 11.12 1.21 4.53
C SER A 177 11.87 0.20 5.40
N LEU A 178 11.18 -0.78 6.01
CA LEU A 178 11.84 -1.78 6.85
C LEU A 178 12.58 -2.83 6.02
N LEU A 179 12.05 -3.18 4.82
CA LEU A 179 12.79 -4.02 3.88
C LEU A 179 14.01 -3.28 3.33
N ALA A 180 13.86 -2.04 2.88
CA ALA A 180 14.97 -1.21 2.41
C ALA A 180 16.08 -1.09 3.47
N ALA A 181 15.71 -0.84 4.73
CA ALA A 181 16.67 -0.73 5.83
C ALA A 181 17.44 -2.03 6.06
N VAL A 182 16.76 -3.19 6.06
CA VAL A 182 17.45 -4.49 6.17
C VAL A 182 18.37 -4.74 4.98
N CYS A 183 17.98 -4.32 3.78
CA CYS A 183 18.82 -4.35 2.58
C CYS A 183 20.02 -3.40 2.67
N GLY A 184 19.98 -2.40 3.54
CA GLY A 184 21.08 -1.46 3.80
C GLY A 184 20.91 -0.08 3.16
N ASP A 185 19.69 0.25 2.76
CA ASP A 185 19.33 1.51 2.13
C ASP A 185 18.91 2.56 3.18
N ALA A 186 18.99 3.82 2.82
CA ALA A 186 18.32 4.92 3.51
C ALA A 186 16.99 5.23 2.84
N VAL A 187 16.05 5.81 3.57
CA VAL A 187 14.70 6.09 3.11
C VAL A 187 14.33 7.55 3.33
N ILE A 188 13.78 8.17 2.30
CA ILE A 188 13.09 9.47 2.41
C ILE A 188 11.60 9.23 2.18
N TRP A 189 10.81 9.37 3.23
CA TRP A 189 9.37 9.18 3.19
C TRP A 189 8.62 10.47 2.88
N LYS A 190 7.79 10.45 1.85
CA LYS A 190 6.80 11.48 1.54
C LYS A 190 5.39 10.91 1.70
N PRO A 191 4.70 11.16 2.82
CA PRO A 191 3.33 10.68 3.01
C PRO A 191 2.32 11.48 2.20
N SER A 192 1.09 10.99 2.16
CA SER A 192 -0.06 11.75 1.65
C SER A 192 -0.27 13.02 2.47
N SER A 193 -0.66 14.11 1.81
CA SER A 193 -1.08 15.34 2.48
C SER A 193 -2.39 15.21 3.26
N LYS A 194 -3.17 14.14 3.05
CA LYS A 194 -4.41 13.88 3.78
C LYS A 194 -4.17 13.26 5.16
N THR A 195 -3.01 12.60 5.37
CA THR A 195 -2.68 11.88 6.60
C THR A 195 -1.24 12.18 7.05
N PRO A 196 -0.87 13.45 7.30
CA PRO A 196 0.50 13.82 7.65
C PRO A 196 0.85 13.51 9.12
N LEU A 197 -0.12 13.48 10.03
CA LEU A 197 0.16 13.35 11.48
C LEU A 197 0.55 11.94 11.86
N THR A 198 0.00 10.92 11.20
CA THR A 198 0.40 9.52 11.38
C THR A 198 1.87 9.33 11.04
N ALA A 199 2.39 9.99 9.99
CA ALA A 199 3.80 9.95 9.64
C ALA A 199 4.68 10.64 10.70
N ILE A 200 4.25 11.78 11.23
CA ILE A 200 4.95 12.45 12.35
C ILE A 200 4.99 11.55 13.59
N ALA A 201 3.88 10.89 13.90
CA ALA A 201 3.83 9.95 15.03
C ALA A 201 4.81 8.79 14.87
N VAL A 202 4.88 8.18 13.68
CA VAL A 202 5.85 7.11 13.38
C VAL A 202 7.28 7.61 13.60
N GLN A 203 7.62 8.78 13.08
CA GLN A 203 8.96 9.36 13.27
C GLN A 203 9.28 9.60 14.76
N ASN A 204 8.34 10.14 15.53
CA ASN A 204 8.53 10.34 16.97
C ASN A 204 8.72 9.02 17.73
N ILE A 205 8.02 7.94 17.33
CA ILE A 205 8.14 6.61 17.94
C ILE A 205 9.51 5.98 17.67
N ILE A 206 10.04 6.13 16.46
CA ILE A 206 11.31 5.48 16.07
C ILE A 206 12.55 6.33 16.39
N ALA A 207 12.42 7.64 16.58
CA ALA A 207 13.54 8.56 16.80
C ALA A 207 14.50 8.14 17.95
N PRO A 208 14.04 7.64 19.11
CA PRO A 208 14.93 7.15 20.16
C PRO A 208 15.81 5.95 19.72
N ILE A 209 15.32 5.14 18.77
CA ILE A 209 16.07 4.00 18.22
C ILE A 209 17.11 4.52 17.22
N VAL A 210 16.72 5.49 16.39
CA VAL A 210 17.64 6.17 15.46
C VAL A 210 18.80 6.81 16.23
N ASP A 211 18.51 7.50 17.33
CA ASP A 211 19.54 8.09 18.22
C ASP A 211 20.45 7.01 18.84
N LYS A 212 19.86 5.94 19.37
CA LYS A 212 20.58 4.83 20.02
C LYS A 212 21.63 4.19 19.12
N TYR A 213 21.33 4.05 17.83
CA TYR A 213 22.19 3.38 16.84
C TYR A 213 23.03 4.35 16.02
N ASP A 214 22.95 5.66 16.28
CA ASP A 214 23.65 6.72 15.52
C ASP A 214 23.42 6.60 13.99
N ILE A 215 22.14 6.45 13.61
CA ILE A 215 21.70 6.26 12.21
C ILE A 215 20.81 7.39 11.70
N ASP A 216 21.08 8.63 12.15
CA ASP A 216 20.37 9.82 11.67
C ASP A 216 20.54 9.99 10.16
N GLY A 217 19.43 10.08 9.44
CA GLY A 217 19.35 10.11 7.97
C GLY A 217 18.82 8.81 7.33
N ILE A 218 18.76 7.68 8.07
CA ILE A 218 18.28 6.41 7.51
C ILE A 218 16.77 6.38 7.36
N PHE A 219 16.02 6.96 8.28
CA PHE A 219 14.55 7.04 8.23
C PHE A 219 14.10 8.49 8.23
N SER A 220 14.21 9.15 7.10
CA SER A 220 13.88 10.56 6.95
C SER A 220 12.45 10.79 6.49
N LEU A 221 11.88 11.97 6.80
CA LEU A 221 10.51 12.36 6.43
C LEU A 221 10.51 13.75 5.78
N VAL A 222 9.70 13.89 4.71
CA VAL A 222 9.38 15.19 4.11
C VAL A 222 7.88 15.29 3.81
N ILE A 223 7.18 16.18 4.49
CA ILE A 223 5.77 16.49 4.25
C ILE A 223 5.70 17.80 3.46
N GLY A 224 5.34 17.70 2.20
CA GLY A 224 5.28 18.86 1.32
C GLY A 224 4.36 18.62 0.13
N LYS A 225 4.13 19.68 -0.63
CA LYS A 225 3.25 19.65 -1.81
C LYS A 225 3.81 18.71 -2.88
N GLY A 226 2.93 17.95 -3.54
CA GLY A 226 3.31 17.04 -4.63
C GLY A 226 4.08 17.74 -5.74
N SER A 227 3.56 18.89 -6.20
CA SER A 227 4.16 19.73 -7.25
C SER A 227 5.41 20.52 -6.81
N ASP A 228 5.96 20.27 -5.64
CA ASP A 228 7.18 20.91 -5.12
C ASP A 228 8.12 19.82 -4.56
N VAL A 229 7.98 19.44 -3.30
CA VAL A 229 8.80 18.40 -2.67
C VAL A 229 8.64 17.04 -3.35
N GLY A 230 7.42 16.69 -3.80
CA GLY A 230 7.16 15.43 -4.50
C GLY A 230 7.89 15.37 -5.84
N ASP A 231 7.74 16.40 -6.67
CA ASP A 231 8.42 16.48 -7.96
C ASP A 231 9.94 16.54 -7.79
N THR A 232 10.43 17.21 -6.74
CA THR A 232 11.87 17.26 -6.43
C THR A 232 12.39 15.86 -6.09
N LEU A 233 11.71 15.11 -5.22
CA LEU A 233 12.08 13.74 -4.85
C LEU A 233 12.10 12.80 -6.07
N VAL A 234 11.07 12.87 -6.91
CA VAL A 234 10.92 12.00 -8.08
C VAL A 234 12.00 12.24 -9.14
N ASN A 235 12.40 13.50 -9.32
CA ASN A 235 13.39 13.88 -10.32
C ASN A 235 14.84 13.89 -9.80
N ASP A 236 15.07 13.63 -8.50
CA ASP A 236 16.41 13.64 -7.93
C ASP A 236 17.23 12.42 -8.40
N PRO A 237 18.36 12.62 -9.12
CA PRO A 237 19.19 11.51 -9.60
C PRO A 237 19.90 10.76 -8.49
N ARG A 238 19.99 11.31 -7.26
CA ARG A 238 20.56 10.64 -6.08
C ARG A 238 19.63 9.56 -5.51
N ILE A 239 18.37 9.51 -5.98
CA ILE A 239 17.35 8.55 -5.51
C ILE A 239 17.17 7.45 -6.58
N PRO A 240 17.89 6.34 -6.51
CA PRO A 240 17.87 5.29 -7.54
C PRO A 240 16.52 4.58 -7.66
N LEU A 241 15.70 4.54 -6.61
CA LEU A 241 14.39 3.90 -6.58
C LEU A 241 13.33 4.84 -6.00
N ILE A 242 12.22 4.97 -6.69
CA ILE A 242 10.97 5.52 -6.15
C ILE A 242 9.98 4.37 -5.97
N SER A 243 9.63 4.06 -4.71
CA SER A 243 8.49 3.20 -4.37
C SER A 243 7.28 4.09 -4.09
N MET A 244 6.22 3.93 -4.88
CA MET A 244 5.06 4.80 -4.83
C MET A 244 3.76 3.99 -4.76
N THR A 245 2.97 4.26 -3.73
CA THR A 245 1.58 3.82 -3.64
C THR A 245 0.65 5.02 -3.86
N GLY A 246 -0.30 4.89 -4.79
CA GLY A 246 -1.21 5.99 -5.10
C GLY A 246 -2.16 5.72 -6.26
N SER A 247 -2.66 6.78 -6.90
CA SER A 247 -3.56 6.64 -8.05
C SER A 247 -2.81 6.29 -9.34
N THR A 248 -3.47 5.58 -10.25
CA THR A 248 -2.94 5.27 -11.59
C THR A 248 -2.47 6.53 -12.32
N LYS A 249 -3.21 7.63 -12.21
CA LYS A 249 -2.82 8.94 -12.80
C LYS A 249 -1.47 9.42 -12.29
N MET A 250 -1.25 9.36 -10.98
CA MET A 250 0.04 9.75 -10.36
C MET A 250 1.15 8.77 -10.74
N GLY A 251 0.84 7.47 -10.76
CA GLY A 251 1.79 6.43 -11.15
C GLY A 251 2.33 6.61 -12.58
N ARG A 252 1.48 6.98 -13.53
CA ARG A 252 1.92 7.31 -14.91
C ARG A 252 2.92 8.46 -14.93
N GLN A 253 2.63 9.57 -14.24
CA GLN A 253 3.50 10.74 -14.20
C GLN A 253 4.85 10.41 -13.52
N ILE A 254 4.82 9.68 -12.40
CA ILE A 254 6.02 9.32 -11.65
C ILE A 254 6.85 8.30 -12.43
N GLY A 255 6.21 7.26 -13.00
CA GLY A 255 6.91 6.25 -13.80
C GLY A 255 7.63 6.86 -15.00
N GLU A 256 6.98 7.78 -15.71
CA GLU A 256 7.60 8.51 -16.83
C GLU A 256 8.79 9.36 -16.37
N ALA A 257 8.63 10.14 -15.29
CA ALA A 257 9.69 11.00 -14.78
C ALA A 257 10.92 10.20 -14.30
N VAL A 258 10.68 9.07 -13.61
CA VAL A 258 11.74 8.19 -13.12
C VAL A 258 12.45 7.48 -14.27
N ALA A 259 11.70 6.98 -15.27
CA ALA A 259 12.28 6.33 -16.45
C ALA A 259 13.15 7.30 -17.28
N LYS A 260 12.76 8.57 -17.38
CA LYS A 260 13.52 9.61 -18.09
C LYS A 260 14.94 9.80 -17.55
N ARG A 261 15.18 9.52 -16.28
CA ARG A 261 16.49 9.61 -15.61
C ARG A 261 17.16 8.26 -15.35
N PHE A 262 16.65 7.17 -15.97
CA PHE A 262 17.11 5.79 -15.77
C PHE A 262 17.01 5.30 -14.31
N GLY A 263 16.14 5.91 -13.50
CA GLY A 263 15.80 5.43 -12.16
C GLY A 263 14.91 4.18 -12.22
N ARG A 264 14.75 3.53 -11.07
CA ARG A 264 13.82 2.43 -10.89
C ARG A 264 12.54 2.95 -10.25
N SER A 265 11.39 2.39 -10.65
CA SER A 265 10.11 2.63 -9.98
C SER A 265 9.47 1.32 -9.56
N LEU A 266 8.90 1.30 -8.36
CA LEU A 266 7.97 0.31 -7.89
C LEU A 266 6.65 1.05 -7.71
N LEU A 267 5.61 0.63 -8.41
CA LEU A 267 4.34 1.34 -8.46
C LEU A 267 3.22 0.41 -8.00
N GLU A 268 2.57 0.77 -6.90
CA GLU A 268 1.38 0.12 -6.36
C GLU A 268 0.20 1.08 -6.50
N LEU A 269 -0.64 0.84 -7.50
CA LEU A 269 -1.67 1.79 -7.91
C LEU A 269 -3.07 1.24 -7.63
N GLY A 270 -4.08 1.76 -8.34
CA GLY A 270 -5.46 1.33 -8.19
C GLY A 270 -5.73 -0.10 -8.59
N GLY A 271 -6.87 -0.62 -8.13
CA GLY A 271 -7.38 -1.94 -8.47
C GLY A 271 -8.89 -1.89 -8.75
N ASN A 272 -9.36 -2.75 -9.63
CA ASN A 272 -10.78 -2.91 -9.93
C ASN A 272 -11.20 -4.38 -9.72
N ASN A 273 -10.99 -4.83 -8.51
CA ASN A 273 -10.90 -6.22 -8.12
C ASN A 273 -12.24 -6.92 -8.20
N ALA A 274 -12.24 -8.16 -8.72
CA ALA A 274 -13.42 -8.97 -8.85
C ALA A 274 -13.42 -10.19 -7.91
N VAL A 275 -14.60 -10.51 -7.39
CA VAL A 275 -14.92 -11.81 -6.81
C VAL A 275 -15.82 -12.55 -7.80
N VAL A 276 -15.34 -13.66 -8.34
CA VAL A 276 -16.10 -14.58 -9.17
C VAL A 276 -16.78 -15.61 -8.27
N ILE A 277 -18.07 -15.86 -8.47
CA ILE A 277 -18.85 -16.84 -7.70
C ILE A 277 -19.51 -17.80 -8.69
N ASP A 278 -19.11 -19.06 -8.67
CA ASP A 278 -19.73 -20.09 -9.49
C ASP A 278 -20.88 -20.82 -8.76
N GLU A 279 -21.56 -21.72 -9.45
CA GLU A 279 -22.71 -22.45 -8.92
C GLU A 279 -22.36 -23.42 -7.79
N THR A 280 -21.09 -23.82 -7.68
CA THR A 280 -20.60 -24.77 -6.68
C THR A 280 -20.13 -24.09 -5.40
N ALA A 281 -20.08 -22.74 -5.39
CA ALA A 281 -19.54 -21.94 -4.31
C ALA A 281 -20.30 -22.11 -2.99
N ASP A 282 -19.58 -22.10 -1.88
CA ASP A 282 -20.17 -21.82 -0.58
C ASP A 282 -20.59 -20.33 -0.52
N LEU A 283 -21.91 -20.10 -0.70
CA LEU A 283 -22.45 -18.74 -0.78
C LEU A 283 -22.36 -17.98 0.53
N ASP A 284 -22.35 -18.64 1.69
CA ASP A 284 -22.22 -17.97 2.98
C ASP A 284 -20.78 -17.51 3.23
N MET A 285 -19.78 -18.31 2.81
CA MET A 285 -18.38 -17.92 2.80
C MET A 285 -18.14 -16.75 1.84
N ALA A 286 -18.65 -16.85 0.61
CA ALA A 286 -18.55 -15.80 -0.40
C ALA A 286 -19.20 -14.49 0.08
N LEU A 287 -20.37 -14.57 0.73
CA LEU A 287 -21.07 -13.40 1.27
C LEU A 287 -20.21 -12.64 2.30
N ARG A 288 -19.61 -13.35 3.24
CA ARG A 288 -18.74 -12.73 4.27
C ARG A 288 -17.53 -12.05 3.63
N ALA A 289 -16.89 -12.71 2.69
CA ALA A 289 -15.72 -12.18 1.98
C ALA A 289 -16.08 -10.94 1.15
N VAL A 290 -17.20 -10.96 0.42
CA VAL A 290 -17.67 -9.83 -0.39
C VAL A 290 -18.04 -8.65 0.48
N VAL A 291 -18.80 -8.84 1.57
CA VAL A 291 -19.17 -7.74 2.48
C VAL A 291 -17.92 -7.11 3.10
N PHE A 292 -17.01 -7.91 3.64
CA PHE A 292 -15.75 -7.41 4.19
C PHE A 292 -14.92 -6.67 3.14
N GLY A 293 -14.77 -7.27 1.94
CA GLY A 293 -13.94 -6.71 0.87
C GLY A 293 -14.50 -5.43 0.27
N SER A 294 -15.83 -5.23 0.26
CA SER A 294 -16.47 -4.08 -0.38
C SER A 294 -16.80 -2.93 0.58
N VAL A 295 -17.02 -3.24 1.87
CA VAL A 295 -17.41 -2.25 2.90
C VAL A 295 -16.20 -1.82 3.74
N GLY A 296 -15.24 -2.70 3.94
CA GLY A 296 -14.04 -2.42 4.74
C GLY A 296 -13.33 -1.15 4.31
N THR A 297 -12.88 -0.34 5.27
CA THR A 297 -12.28 0.99 5.06
C THR A 297 -13.14 1.91 4.17
N ALA A 298 -14.49 1.76 4.24
CA ALA A 298 -15.45 2.46 3.38
C ALA A 298 -15.11 2.35 1.87
N GLY A 299 -14.69 1.14 1.42
CA GLY A 299 -14.33 0.88 0.01
C GLY A 299 -13.03 1.54 -0.46
N GLN A 300 -12.20 2.05 0.45
CA GLN A 300 -10.98 2.81 0.12
C GLN A 300 -9.71 1.96 0.27
N ARG A 301 -9.75 0.70 -0.17
CA ARG A 301 -8.55 -0.14 -0.33
C ARG A 301 -8.26 -0.33 -1.82
N CYS A 302 -6.99 -0.42 -2.17
CA CYS A 302 -6.59 -0.83 -3.52
C CYS A 302 -7.13 -2.23 -3.87
N THR A 303 -7.28 -3.10 -2.85
CA THR A 303 -7.83 -4.46 -2.96
C THR A 303 -9.35 -4.55 -2.70
N THR A 304 -10.07 -3.43 -2.55
CA THR A 304 -11.54 -3.45 -2.37
C THR A 304 -12.22 -4.28 -3.44
N THR A 305 -13.13 -5.17 -3.04
CA THR A 305 -14.01 -5.87 -3.97
C THR A 305 -14.95 -4.87 -4.62
N ARG A 306 -14.76 -4.58 -5.90
CA ARG A 306 -15.56 -3.61 -6.65
C ARG A 306 -16.54 -4.27 -7.60
N ARG A 307 -16.26 -5.51 -8.02
CA ARG A 307 -17.08 -6.30 -8.93
C ARG A 307 -17.33 -7.68 -8.32
N VAL A 308 -18.59 -8.09 -8.29
CA VAL A 308 -19.00 -9.48 -8.10
C VAL A 308 -19.47 -9.99 -9.44
N ILE A 309 -18.74 -10.94 -10.02
CA ILE A 309 -19.05 -11.62 -11.25
C ILE A 309 -19.67 -12.95 -10.85
N ILE A 310 -20.97 -13.09 -10.99
CA ILE A 310 -21.73 -14.20 -10.39
C ILE A 310 -22.49 -15.00 -11.42
N GLN A 311 -22.41 -16.33 -11.30
CA GLN A 311 -23.14 -17.22 -12.18
C GLN A 311 -24.65 -17.06 -12.01
N LYS A 312 -25.35 -17.04 -13.14
CA LYS A 312 -26.77 -16.74 -13.24
C LYS A 312 -27.65 -17.60 -12.32
N SER A 313 -27.34 -18.89 -12.18
CA SER A 313 -28.10 -19.85 -11.36
C SER A 313 -28.16 -19.48 -9.86
N VAL A 314 -27.12 -18.85 -9.32
CA VAL A 314 -27.02 -18.53 -7.89
C VAL A 314 -27.19 -17.04 -7.58
N LYS A 315 -27.22 -16.18 -8.59
CA LYS A 315 -27.29 -14.72 -8.48
C LYS A 315 -28.44 -14.22 -7.59
N ALA A 316 -29.67 -14.66 -7.86
CA ALA A 316 -30.85 -14.15 -7.17
C ALA A 316 -30.77 -14.40 -5.65
N LYS A 317 -30.34 -15.62 -5.26
CA LYS A 317 -30.17 -16.01 -3.86
C LYS A 317 -29.06 -15.17 -3.19
N PHE A 318 -27.90 -15.06 -3.85
CA PHE A 318 -26.75 -14.33 -3.32
C PHE A 318 -27.04 -12.83 -3.16
N VAL A 319 -27.58 -12.16 -4.17
CA VAL A 319 -27.89 -10.73 -4.14
C VAL A 319 -28.90 -10.39 -3.05
N LYS A 320 -29.93 -11.25 -2.84
CA LYS A 320 -30.89 -11.08 -1.73
C LYS A 320 -30.18 -11.08 -0.37
N SER A 321 -29.27 -12.05 -0.15
CA SER A 321 -28.49 -12.15 1.09
C SER A 321 -27.53 -10.97 1.24
N LEU A 322 -26.89 -10.53 0.17
CA LEU A 322 -25.96 -9.40 0.15
C LEU A 322 -26.66 -8.07 0.53
N ILE A 323 -27.84 -7.79 -0.04
CA ILE A 323 -28.64 -6.61 0.31
C ILE A 323 -29.03 -6.67 1.80
N ASN A 324 -29.41 -7.84 2.32
CA ASN A 324 -29.74 -7.99 3.73
C ASN A 324 -28.53 -7.75 4.64
N ALA A 325 -27.34 -8.19 4.24
CA ALA A 325 -26.10 -7.91 4.97
C ALA A 325 -25.76 -6.41 4.96
N TYR A 326 -25.88 -5.73 3.81
CA TYR A 326 -25.63 -4.30 3.69
C TYR A 326 -26.56 -3.44 4.56
N LYS A 327 -27.83 -3.84 4.72
CA LYS A 327 -28.78 -3.18 5.64
C LYS A 327 -28.36 -3.24 7.11
N GLN A 328 -27.48 -4.18 7.48
CA GLN A 328 -26.98 -4.36 8.85
C GLN A 328 -25.65 -3.63 9.10
N VAL A 329 -25.05 -3.02 8.06
CA VAL A 329 -23.83 -2.24 8.20
C VAL A 329 -24.11 -1.00 9.03
N LYS A 330 -23.60 -0.98 10.26
CA LYS A 330 -23.67 0.18 11.14
C LYS A 330 -22.63 1.22 10.70
N ILE A 331 -23.12 2.38 10.27
CA ILE A 331 -22.30 3.53 9.84
C ILE A 331 -22.27 4.52 10.99
N GLY A 332 -21.08 4.93 11.43
CA GLY A 332 -20.97 5.87 12.53
C GLY A 332 -19.54 6.31 12.82
N ASN A 333 -19.36 6.91 14.01
CA ASN A 333 -18.03 7.30 14.49
C ASN A 333 -17.11 6.08 14.54
N PRO A 334 -16.01 6.04 13.77
CA PRO A 334 -15.15 4.86 13.67
C PRO A 334 -14.33 4.58 14.95
N LEU A 335 -14.34 5.51 15.91
CA LEU A 335 -13.75 5.30 17.24
C LEU A 335 -14.68 4.53 18.20
N ASP A 336 -15.94 4.31 17.81
CA ASP A 336 -16.88 3.51 18.57
C ASP A 336 -16.87 2.06 18.05
N ASP A 337 -16.63 1.11 18.93
CA ASP A 337 -16.43 -0.32 18.61
C ASP A 337 -17.66 -0.99 17.96
N ASP A 338 -18.87 -0.41 18.10
CA ASP A 338 -20.10 -0.96 17.52
C ASP A 338 -20.29 -0.65 16.04
N ASN A 339 -19.53 0.29 15.48
CA ASN A 339 -19.61 0.69 14.07
C ASN A 339 -18.71 -0.17 13.19
N ILE A 340 -19.24 -0.55 12.02
CA ILE A 340 -18.56 -1.42 11.05
C ILE A 340 -17.98 -0.61 9.90
N MET A 341 -18.53 0.58 9.63
CA MET A 341 -18.04 1.46 8.58
C MET A 341 -17.96 2.91 9.10
N GLY A 342 -16.80 3.51 8.92
CA GLY A 342 -16.53 4.93 9.15
C GLY A 342 -16.81 5.80 7.91
N PRO A 343 -16.38 7.07 7.92
CA PRO A 343 -16.50 7.99 6.79
C PRO A 343 -15.50 7.63 5.67
N VAL A 344 -15.72 8.17 4.48
CA VAL A 344 -14.68 8.34 3.47
C VAL A 344 -13.79 9.52 3.83
N VAL A 345 -12.60 9.59 3.24
CA VAL A 345 -11.52 10.50 3.69
C VAL A 345 -11.83 11.98 3.56
N ASP A 346 -12.63 12.39 2.58
CA ASP A 346 -12.96 13.80 2.33
C ASP A 346 -14.24 14.00 1.51
N ALA A 347 -14.66 15.26 1.37
CA ALA A 347 -15.80 15.65 0.57
C ALA A 347 -15.67 15.28 -0.91
N LYS A 348 -14.45 15.34 -1.46
CA LYS A 348 -14.21 14.98 -2.87
C LYS A 348 -14.53 13.52 -3.13
N THR A 349 -14.18 12.62 -2.22
CA THR A 349 -14.51 11.20 -2.32
C THR A 349 -16.04 10.97 -2.27
N VAL A 350 -16.77 11.76 -1.48
CA VAL A 350 -18.25 11.73 -1.48
C VAL A 350 -18.81 12.17 -2.83
N GLU A 351 -18.28 13.25 -3.41
CA GLU A 351 -18.70 13.76 -4.73
C GLU A 351 -18.41 12.73 -5.83
N ASP A 352 -17.22 12.11 -5.82
CA ASP A 352 -16.83 11.10 -6.80
C ASP A 352 -17.75 9.88 -6.74
N LEU A 353 -18.14 9.43 -5.54
CA LEU A 353 -19.13 8.36 -5.39
C LEU A 353 -20.49 8.74 -5.96
N MET A 354 -20.98 9.94 -5.64
CA MET A 354 -22.30 10.40 -6.14
C MET A 354 -22.31 10.54 -7.67
N GLU A 355 -21.21 11.03 -8.25
CA GLU A 355 -21.05 11.10 -9.71
C GLU A 355 -21.01 9.70 -10.34
N SER A 356 -20.27 8.77 -9.75
CA SER A 356 -20.23 7.37 -10.23
C SER A 356 -21.62 6.72 -10.19
N ILE A 357 -22.39 6.93 -9.12
CA ILE A 357 -23.78 6.43 -9.01
C ILE A 357 -24.70 7.04 -10.10
N LYS A 358 -24.51 8.30 -10.40
CA LYS A 358 -25.23 8.98 -11.49
C LYS A 358 -24.88 8.35 -12.84
N GLN A 359 -23.59 8.16 -13.12
CA GLN A 359 -23.11 7.52 -14.37
C GLN A 359 -23.62 6.08 -14.51
N VAL A 360 -23.65 5.29 -13.40
CA VAL A 360 -24.28 3.96 -13.41
C VAL A 360 -25.71 4.02 -13.96
N LYS A 361 -26.53 4.95 -13.47
CA LYS A 361 -27.94 5.09 -13.91
C LYS A 361 -28.01 5.56 -15.36
N GLU A 362 -27.22 6.54 -15.77
CA GLU A 362 -27.19 7.09 -17.13
C GLU A 362 -26.75 6.05 -18.16
N GLN A 363 -25.85 5.11 -17.77
CA GLN A 363 -25.38 4.01 -18.62
C GLN A 363 -26.30 2.77 -18.57
N GLY A 364 -27.45 2.85 -17.89
CA GLY A 364 -28.46 1.78 -17.86
C GLY A 364 -28.29 0.76 -16.73
N GLY A 365 -27.37 1.00 -15.78
CA GLY A 365 -27.26 0.21 -14.57
C GLY A 365 -28.36 0.52 -13.54
N LYS A 366 -28.61 -0.40 -12.62
CA LYS A 366 -29.65 -0.31 -11.61
C LYS A 366 -29.06 -0.33 -10.20
N ILE A 367 -29.38 0.68 -9.39
CA ILE A 367 -29.02 0.69 -7.98
C ILE A 367 -29.97 -0.24 -7.22
N LEU A 368 -29.40 -1.25 -6.57
CA LEU A 368 -30.14 -2.24 -5.80
C LEU A 368 -30.23 -1.87 -4.32
N TYR A 369 -29.22 -1.16 -3.81
CA TYR A 369 -29.14 -0.70 -2.41
C TYR A 369 -28.24 0.51 -2.30
N GLY A 370 -28.49 1.39 -1.30
CA GLY A 370 -27.65 2.53 -0.95
C GLY A 370 -27.77 3.71 -1.90
N GLY A 371 -26.66 4.38 -2.13
CA GLY A 371 -26.58 5.51 -3.07
C GLY A 371 -26.86 6.87 -2.46
N LYS A 372 -26.66 7.03 -1.16
CA LYS A 372 -26.97 8.26 -0.43
C LYS A 372 -25.81 8.72 0.45
N LYS A 373 -25.76 10.03 0.70
CA LYS A 373 -25.00 10.61 1.81
C LYS A 373 -25.72 10.30 3.12
N VAL A 374 -24.94 10.14 4.20
CA VAL A 374 -25.47 9.86 5.55
C VAL A 374 -25.03 10.99 6.48
N THR A 375 -25.94 11.43 7.36
CA THR A 375 -25.59 12.31 8.47
C THR A 375 -25.52 11.48 9.75
N VAL A 376 -24.38 11.50 10.41
CA VAL A 376 -24.15 10.77 11.66
C VAL A 376 -24.27 11.75 12.82
N LYS A 377 -25.13 11.41 13.78
CA LYS A 377 -25.35 12.24 14.99
C LYS A 377 -24.07 12.42 15.78
N GLY A 378 -23.72 13.65 16.08
CA GLY A 378 -22.47 14.03 16.77
C GLY A 378 -21.23 14.08 15.86
N CYS A 379 -21.42 13.81 14.56
CA CYS A 379 -20.39 13.85 13.52
C CYS A 379 -20.89 14.54 12.24
N GLU A 380 -21.73 15.57 12.39
CA GLU A 380 -22.50 16.21 11.29
C GLU A 380 -21.60 16.81 10.20
N GLY A 381 -20.37 17.20 10.54
CA GLY A 381 -19.36 17.68 9.59
C GLY A 381 -18.57 16.58 8.87
N GLY A 382 -18.85 15.31 9.17
CA GLY A 382 -18.11 14.17 8.61
C GLY A 382 -18.57 13.74 7.22
N PHE A 383 -17.79 12.88 6.59
CA PHE A 383 -17.95 12.47 5.18
C PHE A 383 -18.52 11.06 5.06
N TYR A 384 -19.75 10.85 5.51
CA TYR A 384 -20.40 9.54 5.55
C TYR A 384 -21.28 9.27 4.32
N VAL A 385 -21.24 8.04 3.84
CA VAL A 385 -22.02 7.55 2.70
C VAL A 385 -22.58 6.16 2.98
N GLU A 386 -23.69 5.77 2.36
CA GLU A 386 -24.16 4.39 2.35
C GLU A 386 -23.29 3.53 1.41
N PRO A 387 -22.91 2.31 1.80
CA PRO A 387 -22.34 1.35 0.86
C PRO A 387 -23.39 1.01 -0.19
N THR A 388 -22.99 0.98 -1.45
CA THR A 388 -23.90 0.94 -2.59
C THR A 388 -23.71 -0.33 -3.41
N ILE A 389 -24.81 -0.99 -3.78
CA ILE A 389 -24.84 -2.13 -4.70
C ILE A 389 -25.52 -1.71 -5.98
N ALA A 390 -24.89 -1.93 -7.11
CA ALA A 390 -25.44 -1.67 -8.44
C ALA A 390 -25.38 -2.92 -9.31
N GLU A 391 -26.46 -3.26 -10.00
CA GLU A 391 -26.49 -4.28 -11.04
C GLU A 391 -26.17 -3.62 -12.39
N VAL A 392 -25.19 -4.18 -13.09
CA VAL A 392 -24.63 -3.59 -14.32
C VAL A 392 -24.30 -4.67 -15.35
N LYS A 393 -24.15 -4.29 -16.62
CA LYS A 393 -23.44 -5.09 -17.61
C LYS A 393 -21.93 -4.89 -17.44
N HIS A 394 -21.15 -5.91 -17.79
CA HIS A 394 -19.70 -5.88 -17.60
C HIS A 394 -19.02 -4.77 -18.42
N ASP A 395 -19.54 -4.47 -19.61
CA ASP A 395 -18.96 -3.57 -20.62
C ASP A 395 -19.31 -2.09 -20.45
N LEU A 396 -20.01 -1.71 -19.38
CA LEU A 396 -20.32 -0.29 -19.13
C LEU A 396 -19.04 0.51 -18.85
N PRO A 397 -18.84 1.69 -19.48
CA PRO A 397 -17.66 2.52 -19.27
C PRO A 397 -17.35 2.79 -17.80
N ILE A 398 -18.36 3.02 -16.96
CA ILE A 398 -18.15 3.28 -15.52
C ILE A 398 -17.58 2.08 -14.78
N VAL A 399 -17.84 0.85 -15.25
CA VAL A 399 -17.32 -0.39 -14.65
C VAL A 399 -15.82 -0.52 -14.88
N MET A 400 -15.29 0.05 -15.96
CA MET A 400 -13.85 0.07 -16.26
C MET A 400 -13.06 1.06 -15.40
N HIS A 401 -13.73 1.97 -14.71
CA HIS A 401 -13.10 2.97 -13.85
C HIS A 401 -13.13 2.55 -12.38
N GLU A 402 -12.02 2.74 -11.69
CA GLU A 402 -11.97 2.58 -10.25
C GLU A 402 -12.70 3.71 -9.54
N THR A 403 -13.81 3.40 -8.87
CA THR A 403 -14.44 4.31 -7.89
C THR A 403 -13.89 3.99 -6.51
N PHE A 404 -13.03 4.85 -5.96
CA PHE A 404 -12.33 4.59 -4.69
C PHE A 404 -13.21 4.91 -3.47
N ALA A 405 -14.38 4.25 -3.42
CA ALA A 405 -15.45 4.43 -2.45
C ALA A 405 -16.29 3.13 -2.38
N PRO A 406 -17.25 3.00 -1.45
CA PRO A 406 -18.00 1.76 -1.25
C PRO A 406 -19.11 1.56 -2.30
N LEU A 407 -18.71 1.32 -3.55
CA LEU A 407 -19.58 1.00 -4.69
C LEU A 407 -19.22 -0.38 -5.22
N LEU A 408 -20.19 -1.31 -5.18
CA LEU A 408 -20.06 -2.68 -5.63
C LEU A 408 -20.94 -2.94 -6.84
N TYR A 409 -20.36 -3.47 -7.89
CA TYR A 409 -21.05 -3.89 -9.11
C TYR A 409 -21.39 -5.39 -9.07
N ILE A 410 -22.59 -5.74 -9.46
CA ILE A 410 -23.05 -7.13 -9.68
C ILE A 410 -23.15 -7.35 -11.17
N ILE A 411 -22.38 -8.32 -11.67
CA ILE A 411 -22.26 -8.68 -13.08
C ILE A 411 -22.62 -10.16 -13.21
N GLU A 412 -23.55 -10.49 -14.12
CA GLU A 412 -23.99 -11.87 -14.36
C GLU A 412 -23.14 -12.53 -15.44
N TYR A 413 -22.86 -13.82 -15.29
CA TYR A 413 -22.23 -14.63 -16.32
C TYR A 413 -22.89 -16.03 -16.45
N ASP A 414 -22.66 -16.71 -17.59
CA ASP A 414 -23.14 -18.05 -17.83
C ASP A 414 -22.02 -19.11 -17.75
N LYS A 415 -20.88 -18.89 -18.39
CA LYS A 415 -19.73 -19.82 -18.45
C LYS A 415 -18.51 -19.25 -17.71
N ILE A 416 -17.71 -20.12 -17.12
CA ILE A 416 -16.51 -19.69 -16.35
C ILE A 416 -15.51 -18.90 -17.22
N GLU A 417 -15.44 -19.21 -18.51
CA GLU A 417 -14.59 -18.48 -19.47
C GLU A 417 -15.04 -17.03 -19.63
N ASP A 418 -16.35 -16.76 -19.61
CA ASP A 418 -16.89 -15.39 -19.64
C ASP A 418 -16.51 -14.64 -18.36
N ALA A 419 -16.61 -15.30 -17.19
CA ALA A 419 -16.22 -14.71 -15.92
C ALA A 419 -14.73 -14.33 -15.88
N ILE A 420 -13.87 -15.18 -16.42
CA ILE A 420 -12.43 -14.91 -16.54
C ILE A 420 -12.21 -13.72 -17.49
N ALA A 421 -12.90 -13.70 -18.64
CA ALA A 421 -12.82 -12.59 -19.58
C ALA A 421 -13.25 -11.27 -18.93
N TYR A 422 -14.39 -11.26 -18.21
CA TYR A 422 -14.86 -10.06 -17.50
C TYR A 422 -13.94 -9.63 -16.34
N ASN A 423 -13.28 -10.58 -15.67
CA ASN A 423 -12.25 -10.24 -14.69
C ASN A 423 -11.09 -9.50 -15.35
N ASN A 424 -10.60 -10.00 -16.47
CA ASN A 424 -9.37 -9.57 -17.13
C ASN A 424 -9.55 -8.33 -18.03
N GLU A 425 -10.78 -7.96 -18.43
CA GLU A 425 -11.05 -6.86 -19.38
C GLU A 425 -10.74 -5.46 -18.82
N VAL A 426 -10.68 -5.30 -17.48
CA VAL A 426 -10.37 -4.00 -16.86
C VAL A 426 -8.89 -3.66 -16.98
N PRO A 427 -8.55 -2.36 -17.02
CA PRO A 427 -7.16 -1.93 -17.14
C PRO A 427 -6.24 -2.33 -15.97
N GLN A 428 -6.81 -2.55 -14.77
CA GLN A 428 -6.09 -2.90 -13.56
C GLN A 428 -5.96 -4.42 -13.40
N GLY A 429 -4.97 -4.88 -12.63
CA GLY A 429 -4.74 -6.30 -12.34
C GLY A 429 -4.12 -6.50 -10.97
N LEU A 430 -4.74 -5.95 -9.89
CA LEU A 430 -4.18 -6.08 -8.55
C LEU A 430 -4.59 -7.40 -7.90
N SER A 431 -5.88 -7.56 -7.58
CA SER A 431 -6.38 -8.71 -6.82
C SER A 431 -7.68 -9.24 -7.40
N SER A 432 -7.87 -10.55 -7.31
CA SER A 432 -9.06 -11.25 -7.75
C SER A 432 -9.31 -12.48 -6.90
N ALA A 433 -10.55 -12.99 -6.90
CA ALA A 433 -10.89 -14.20 -6.17
C ALA A 433 -11.94 -15.03 -6.91
N LEU A 434 -11.84 -16.35 -6.81
CA LEU A 434 -12.85 -17.30 -7.23
C LEU A 434 -13.43 -18.04 -6.01
N PHE A 435 -14.74 -18.08 -5.86
CA PHE A 435 -15.42 -18.97 -4.93
C PHE A 435 -16.00 -20.15 -5.71
N SER A 436 -15.48 -21.34 -5.43
CA SER A 436 -15.79 -22.58 -6.15
C SER A 436 -15.37 -23.81 -5.35
N THR A 437 -16.09 -24.92 -5.51
CA THR A 437 -15.64 -26.25 -5.08
C THR A 437 -15.28 -27.14 -6.28
N SER A 438 -15.37 -26.61 -7.50
CA SER A 438 -14.96 -27.28 -8.74
C SER A 438 -13.44 -27.22 -8.90
N LEU A 439 -12.76 -28.36 -8.81
CA LEU A 439 -11.33 -28.44 -9.09
C LEU A 439 -10.97 -27.92 -10.50
N PRO A 440 -11.69 -28.31 -11.58
CA PRO A 440 -11.40 -27.77 -12.91
C PRO A 440 -11.48 -26.24 -13.00
N ASN A 441 -12.51 -25.61 -12.41
CA ASN A 441 -12.63 -24.16 -12.41
C ASN A 441 -11.51 -23.48 -11.60
N THR A 442 -11.12 -24.10 -10.47
CA THR A 442 -10.02 -23.61 -9.63
C THR A 442 -8.68 -23.65 -10.36
N GLU A 443 -8.37 -24.79 -10.99
CA GLU A 443 -7.13 -24.94 -11.76
C GLU A 443 -7.10 -24.01 -12.98
N LEU A 444 -8.23 -23.86 -13.68
CA LEU A 444 -8.35 -22.91 -14.79
C LEU A 444 -8.11 -21.47 -14.31
N TRP A 445 -8.73 -21.07 -13.18
CA TRP A 445 -8.57 -19.73 -12.60
C TRP A 445 -7.13 -19.39 -12.24
N LEU A 446 -6.38 -20.35 -11.70
CA LEU A 446 -4.98 -20.18 -11.27
C LEU A 446 -3.96 -20.42 -12.39
N SER A 447 -4.41 -20.90 -13.55
CA SER A 447 -3.54 -21.15 -14.70
C SER A 447 -3.21 -19.85 -15.46
N HIS A 448 -2.31 -19.98 -16.44
CA HIS A 448 -1.97 -18.90 -17.38
C HIS A 448 -3.12 -18.43 -18.27
N ALA A 449 -4.23 -19.19 -18.34
CA ALA A 449 -5.46 -18.81 -19.04
C ALA A 449 -6.52 -18.22 -18.09
N GLY A 450 -6.23 -18.14 -16.82
CA GLY A 450 -7.13 -17.65 -15.77
C GLY A 450 -6.98 -16.16 -15.46
N SER A 451 -6.97 -15.84 -14.17
CA SER A 451 -6.84 -14.45 -13.72
C SER A 451 -5.48 -13.85 -14.08
N ASP A 452 -5.48 -12.64 -14.62
CA ASP A 452 -4.28 -11.86 -14.95
C ASP A 452 -3.83 -10.91 -13.83
N CYS A 453 -4.39 -11.06 -12.63
CA CYS A 453 -4.03 -10.25 -11.46
C CYS A 453 -2.75 -10.75 -10.80
N GLY A 454 -2.05 -9.83 -10.13
CA GLY A 454 -0.88 -10.17 -9.32
C GLY A 454 -1.23 -11.03 -8.09
N ILE A 455 -2.47 -10.93 -7.60
CA ILE A 455 -3.03 -11.73 -6.52
C ILE A 455 -4.29 -12.44 -7.03
N ALA A 456 -4.26 -13.76 -7.08
CA ALA A 456 -5.39 -14.59 -7.48
C ALA A 456 -5.71 -15.60 -6.36
N ASN A 457 -6.86 -15.43 -5.75
CA ASN A 457 -7.30 -16.20 -4.58
C ASN A 457 -8.37 -17.23 -4.93
N VAL A 458 -8.50 -18.26 -4.07
CA VAL A 458 -9.61 -19.23 -4.16
C VAL A 458 -10.22 -19.39 -2.77
N ASN A 459 -11.55 -19.25 -2.68
CA ASN A 459 -12.35 -19.36 -1.46
C ASN A 459 -11.88 -18.40 -0.32
N ILE A 460 -11.27 -17.30 -0.70
CA ILE A 460 -10.95 -16.15 0.16
C ILE A 460 -11.17 -14.87 -0.67
N GLY A 461 -11.44 -13.73 -0.02
CA GLY A 461 -11.74 -12.46 -0.70
C GLY A 461 -10.52 -11.80 -1.35
N THR A 462 -10.77 -10.66 -2.01
CA THR A 462 -9.73 -9.85 -2.67
C THR A 462 -8.93 -9.01 -1.69
N SER A 463 -9.45 -8.73 -0.50
CA SER A 463 -8.83 -7.88 0.54
C SER A 463 -8.20 -8.74 1.63
N GLY A 464 -7.01 -8.38 2.07
CA GLY A 464 -6.26 -9.08 3.09
C GLY A 464 -4.92 -9.58 2.53
N ALA A 465 -3.94 -8.70 2.53
CA ALA A 465 -2.55 -9.10 2.27
C ALA A 465 -2.00 -9.81 3.50
N GLU A 466 -1.29 -10.92 3.29
CA GLU A 466 -0.55 -11.61 4.35
C GLU A 466 0.95 -11.29 4.20
N ILE A 467 1.58 -10.93 5.33
CA ILE A 467 3.03 -10.71 5.35
C ILE A 467 3.73 -12.05 5.12
N GLY A 468 4.60 -12.08 4.12
CA GLY A 468 5.23 -13.31 3.62
C GLY A 468 4.92 -13.55 2.14
N GLY A 469 3.74 -13.17 1.66
CA GLY A 469 3.40 -13.10 0.26
C GLY A 469 3.93 -11.83 -0.42
N ALA A 470 4.27 -11.92 -1.70
CA ALA A 470 4.62 -10.74 -2.50
C ALA A 470 3.33 -10.01 -2.89
N PHE A 471 3.17 -8.78 -2.39
CA PHE A 471 2.02 -7.92 -2.71
C PHE A 471 2.31 -7.09 -3.96
N GLY A 472 1.36 -7.03 -4.86
CA GLY A 472 1.45 -6.16 -6.05
C GLY A 472 0.58 -6.64 -7.20
N GLY A 473 0.47 -5.82 -8.22
CA GLY A 473 -0.40 -6.03 -9.37
C GLY A 473 0.32 -5.97 -10.70
N GLU A 474 -0.50 -6.16 -11.73
CA GLU A 474 -0.13 -6.13 -13.14
C GLU A 474 -0.90 -5.02 -13.87
N LYS A 475 -0.59 -4.81 -15.14
CA LYS A 475 -1.23 -3.82 -16.02
C LYS A 475 -1.18 -2.39 -15.42
N GLU A 476 -2.31 -1.67 -15.39
CA GLU A 476 -2.37 -0.30 -14.86
C GLU A 476 -2.32 -0.21 -13.33
N THR A 477 -2.27 -1.33 -12.63
CA THR A 477 -1.93 -1.34 -11.21
C THR A 477 -0.45 -1.01 -10.98
N GLY A 478 0.38 -1.08 -12.04
CA GLY A 478 1.78 -0.76 -11.99
C GLY A 478 2.64 -2.00 -12.10
N GLY A 479 3.66 -2.12 -11.23
CA GLY A 479 4.59 -3.26 -11.29
C GLY A 479 5.62 -3.24 -10.19
N GLY A 480 6.20 -4.40 -9.98
CA GLY A 480 7.02 -4.72 -8.85
C GLY A 480 6.24 -5.51 -7.80
N ARG A 481 6.86 -5.74 -6.65
CA ARG A 481 6.21 -6.39 -5.50
C ARG A 481 6.72 -5.76 -4.21
N GLU A 482 5.83 -5.70 -3.23
CA GLU A 482 6.09 -5.18 -1.90
C GLU A 482 5.85 -6.23 -0.81
N SER A 483 6.16 -5.89 0.42
CA SER A 483 5.84 -6.61 1.65
C SER A 483 6.65 -7.89 1.84
N GLY A 484 6.34 -8.99 1.15
CA GLY A 484 6.86 -10.31 1.47
C GLY A 484 7.62 -11.01 0.34
N SER A 485 7.87 -12.31 0.53
CA SER A 485 8.57 -13.17 -0.43
C SER A 485 9.93 -12.58 -0.84
N ASP A 486 10.14 -12.37 -2.12
CA ASP A 486 11.37 -11.83 -2.70
C ASP A 486 11.31 -10.33 -3.03
N ALA A 487 10.31 -9.60 -2.50
CA ALA A 487 10.15 -8.15 -2.68
C ALA A 487 11.42 -7.36 -2.29
N TRP A 488 12.20 -7.85 -1.32
CA TRP A 488 13.49 -7.26 -0.93
C TRP A 488 14.47 -7.06 -2.09
N LYS A 489 14.38 -7.87 -3.16
CA LYS A 489 15.26 -7.76 -4.34
C LYS A 489 15.13 -6.42 -5.06
N VAL A 490 13.97 -5.76 -4.97
CA VAL A 490 13.75 -4.44 -5.56
C VAL A 490 14.64 -3.37 -4.90
N TYR A 491 14.91 -3.53 -3.60
CA TYR A 491 15.76 -2.64 -2.79
C TYR A 491 17.24 -2.95 -2.90
N MET A 492 17.64 -3.86 -3.79
CA MET A 492 19.03 -4.24 -3.96
C MET A 492 19.45 -4.21 -5.43
N ARG A 493 20.74 -4.03 -5.67
CA ARG A 493 21.34 -4.26 -7.00
C ARG A 493 21.98 -5.64 -7.04
N ARG A 494 21.58 -6.44 -8.00
CA ARG A 494 22.20 -7.73 -8.28
C ARG A 494 23.49 -7.51 -9.05
N GLN A 495 24.52 -8.21 -8.65
CA GLN A 495 25.83 -8.25 -9.32
C GLN A 495 26.21 -9.70 -9.56
N THR A 496 26.50 -10.05 -10.80
CA THR A 496 27.06 -11.34 -11.17
C THR A 496 28.57 -11.27 -11.10
N ASN A 497 29.19 -12.19 -10.38
CA ASN A 497 30.61 -12.26 -10.14
C ASN A 497 31.17 -13.55 -10.72
N THR A 498 32.36 -13.47 -11.34
CA THR A 498 33.12 -14.64 -11.79
C THR A 498 34.54 -14.54 -11.23
N ILE A 499 35.00 -15.58 -10.56
CA ILE A 499 36.34 -15.68 -10.02
C ILE A 499 37.06 -16.75 -10.76
N ASN A 500 38.21 -16.41 -11.34
CA ASN A 500 39.18 -17.36 -11.89
C ASN A 500 40.26 -17.63 -10.84
N TRP A 501 40.39 -18.87 -10.40
CA TRP A 501 41.47 -19.31 -9.49
C TRP A 501 42.54 -20.15 -10.21
N GLY A 502 42.42 -20.28 -11.56
CA GLY A 502 43.43 -20.95 -12.41
C GLY A 502 44.56 -20.03 -12.80
N LYS A 503 45.47 -20.57 -13.59
CA LYS A 503 46.61 -19.83 -14.18
C LYS A 503 46.42 -19.50 -15.65
N THR A 504 45.33 -19.94 -16.25
CA THR A 504 44.98 -19.69 -17.65
C THR A 504 43.78 -18.79 -17.74
N LEU A 505 43.73 -17.94 -18.75
CA LEU A 505 42.56 -17.09 -19.07
C LEU A 505 41.96 -17.56 -20.40
N PRO A 506 41.01 -18.51 -20.38
CA PRO A 506 40.31 -18.91 -21.61
C PRO A 506 39.44 -17.74 -22.11
N LEU A 507 39.80 -17.23 -23.28
CA LEU A 507 39.03 -16.17 -23.93
C LEU A 507 37.76 -16.74 -24.55
N ALA A 508 36.71 -15.91 -24.61
CA ALA A 508 35.45 -16.29 -25.25
C ALA A 508 35.66 -16.57 -26.74
N GLN A 509 34.87 -17.48 -27.30
CA GLN A 509 34.86 -17.80 -28.73
C GLN A 509 36.20 -18.34 -29.28
N GLY A 510 37.09 -18.83 -28.43
CA GLY A 510 38.38 -19.38 -28.84
C GLY A 510 39.34 -18.35 -29.43
N ILE A 511 39.15 -17.07 -29.11
CA ILE A 511 40.06 -16.02 -29.53
C ILE A 511 41.40 -16.19 -28.83
N ASP A 512 42.50 -16.24 -29.61
CA ASP A 512 43.87 -16.28 -29.11
C ASP A 512 44.62 -15.03 -29.58
N PHE A 513 44.93 -14.14 -28.63
CA PHE A 513 45.84 -13.05 -28.86
C PHE A 513 47.28 -13.59 -28.67
N LYS A 514 48.02 -13.77 -29.72
CA LYS A 514 49.46 -14.20 -29.68
C LYS A 514 50.30 -13.11 -29.01
N ILE A 515 50.18 -12.96 -27.70
CA ILE A 515 50.96 -12.04 -26.86
C ILE A 515 51.76 -12.80 -25.82
#